data_90f9865438497d292ccf63f6221aae7d
#
_entry.id   90f9865438497d292ccf63f6221aae7d
#
_cell.length_a   1.000
_cell.length_b   1.000
_cell.length_c   1.000
_cell.angle_alpha   90.00
_cell.angle_beta   90.00
_cell.angle_gamma   90.00
#
_symmetry.space_group_name_H-M   'P 1'
#
loop_
_entity.id
_entity.type
_entity.pdbx_description
1 polymer ?
#
loop_
_entity_poly.entity_id
_entity_poly.type
_entity_poly.pdbx_seq_one_letter_code
_entity_poly.pdbx_strand_id
1 'polypeptide(L)'
;MQTNTTRDKTIDFIKGILILFVILGHTTLGLTDMYSFDDTMNGIANVIYSFHMPCFIAVSGFLYSEYVGNASQGIFSRICHKAFNILLPYVMISVIYWIIKFALSNLIREPVAVSSLISIPWKPIEFLWYLYALFLLYCVAYMVDYVFARLLPHFNYKMELLFVLFLIIAFTCYGSFHYEGFNYIAGFQMYFYLGCLIKKWLDKLYNRYAVLSLAVMSVLVESSGIVLQDDMSSNPLCSSLFERLTACIVTVFIFAVSYFLSGYCDFPKWLQTIGRDSMPFYAMNVIFVGGIRIILNRAGITNMALQCICGFAGSTAICWILYECIIKKIRLIDFIFYPGKQLHIRK
;
A
#
# COMPACT_ATOMS: atom_id res chain seq x y z
N MET A 1 11.48 9.94 -30.11
CA MET A 1 10.42 8.92 -30.15
C MET A 1 9.77 8.87 -28.79
N GLN A 2 8.56 9.40 -28.65
CA GLN A 2 7.72 9.18 -27.47
C GLN A 2 7.27 7.72 -27.53
N THR A 3 7.82 6.88 -26.69
CA THR A 3 7.25 5.56 -26.45
C THR A 3 5.93 5.78 -25.74
N ASN A 4 4.81 5.66 -26.47
CA ASN A 4 3.49 5.45 -25.91
C ASN A 4 3.54 4.12 -25.13
N THR A 5 3.99 4.16 -23.88
CA THR A 5 3.83 3.03 -22.98
C THR A 5 2.35 2.93 -22.69
N THR A 6 1.69 1.99 -23.36
CA THR A 6 0.31 1.63 -23.04
C THR A 6 0.26 1.24 -21.57
N ARG A 7 -0.57 1.96 -20.81
CA ARG A 7 -0.72 1.75 -19.37
C ARG A 7 -1.09 0.28 -19.08
N ASP A 8 -0.38 -0.34 -18.15
CA ASP A 8 -0.60 -1.74 -17.78
C ASP A 8 -1.91 -1.90 -16.98
N LYS A 9 -2.92 -2.49 -17.63
CA LYS A 9 -4.25 -2.75 -17.05
C LYS A 9 -4.18 -3.76 -15.90
N THR A 10 -3.22 -4.68 -15.94
CA THR A 10 -3.04 -5.70 -14.89
C THR A 10 -2.56 -5.06 -13.60
N ILE A 11 -1.65 -4.10 -13.69
CA ILE A 11 -1.21 -3.33 -12.51
C ILE A 11 -2.36 -2.48 -11.95
N ASP A 12 -3.19 -1.89 -12.79
CA ASP A 12 -4.38 -1.16 -12.33
C ASP A 12 -5.36 -2.12 -11.63
N PHE A 13 -5.55 -3.34 -12.14
CA PHE A 13 -6.36 -4.37 -11.49
C PHE A 13 -5.80 -4.78 -10.12
N ILE A 14 -4.50 -5.08 -10.04
CA ILE A 14 -3.84 -5.42 -8.77
C ILE A 14 -4.05 -4.31 -7.73
N LYS A 15 -3.79 -3.06 -8.09
CA LYS A 15 -4.02 -1.92 -7.20
C LYS A 15 -5.49 -1.79 -6.78
N GLY A 16 -6.42 -2.06 -7.69
CA GLY A 16 -7.86 -2.04 -7.39
C GLY A 16 -8.25 -3.07 -6.32
N ILE A 17 -7.79 -4.32 -6.48
CA ILE A 17 -8.00 -5.37 -5.46
C ILE A 17 -7.37 -4.96 -4.13
N LEU A 18 -6.15 -4.44 -4.15
CA LEU A 18 -5.46 -4.03 -2.93
C LEU A 18 -6.19 -2.89 -2.20
N ILE A 19 -6.81 -1.95 -2.91
CA ILE A 19 -7.66 -0.92 -2.28
C ILE A 19 -8.89 -1.56 -1.61
N LEU A 20 -9.51 -2.57 -2.23
CA LEU A 20 -10.61 -3.28 -1.58
C LEU A 20 -10.14 -4.00 -0.31
N PHE A 21 -8.96 -4.60 -0.30
CA PHE A 21 -8.36 -5.17 0.91
C PHE A 21 -8.06 -4.11 1.97
N VAL A 22 -7.59 -2.91 1.59
CA VAL A 22 -7.41 -1.79 2.53
C VAL A 22 -8.74 -1.42 3.20
N ILE A 23 -9.81 -1.27 2.42
CA ILE A 23 -11.14 -0.93 2.95
C ILE A 23 -11.65 -2.04 3.88
N LEU A 24 -11.53 -3.30 3.46
CA LEU A 24 -11.94 -4.45 4.26
C LEU A 24 -11.11 -4.56 5.55
N GLY A 25 -9.79 -4.40 5.46
CA GLY A 25 -8.89 -4.44 6.61
C GLY A 25 -9.22 -3.35 7.64
N HIS A 26 -9.47 -2.11 7.21
CA HIS A 26 -9.90 -1.04 8.13
C HIS A 26 -11.29 -1.31 8.72
N THR A 27 -12.17 -1.98 7.96
CA THR A 27 -13.51 -2.34 8.45
C THR A 27 -13.40 -3.40 9.55
N THR A 28 -12.66 -4.48 9.32
CA THR A 28 -12.49 -5.58 10.28
C THR A 28 -11.72 -5.13 11.52
N LEU A 29 -10.61 -4.41 11.36
CA LEU A 29 -9.82 -3.87 12.48
C LEU A 29 -10.68 -2.94 13.36
N GLY A 30 -11.47 -2.06 12.75
CA GLY A 30 -12.35 -1.17 13.50
C GLY A 30 -13.45 -1.89 14.27
N LEU A 31 -13.86 -3.10 13.87
CA LEU A 31 -14.81 -3.94 14.58
C LEU A 31 -14.13 -4.70 15.73
N THR A 32 -12.92 -5.24 15.54
CA THR A 32 -12.17 -5.90 16.63
C THR A 32 -11.91 -4.93 17.79
N ASP A 33 -11.54 -3.68 17.52
CA ASP A 33 -11.34 -2.65 18.55
C ASP A 33 -12.61 -2.34 19.35
N MET A 34 -13.79 -2.58 18.77
CA MET A 34 -15.05 -2.24 19.39
C MET A 34 -15.66 -3.39 20.22
N TYR A 35 -15.52 -4.62 19.75
CA TYR A 35 -16.20 -5.80 20.31
C TYR A 35 -15.25 -6.73 21.06
N SER A 36 -14.16 -6.20 21.64
CA SER A 36 -13.26 -6.93 22.54
C SER A 36 -12.67 -8.19 21.91
N PHE A 37 -12.07 -8.03 20.72
CA PHE A 37 -11.31 -9.06 20.01
C PHE A 37 -12.13 -10.29 19.60
N ASP A 38 -13.09 -10.10 18.68
CA ASP A 38 -13.69 -11.22 17.97
C ASP A 38 -12.63 -11.95 17.14
N ASP A 39 -12.40 -13.24 17.43
CA ASP A 39 -11.34 -14.05 16.80
C ASP A 39 -11.49 -14.12 15.27
N THR A 40 -12.72 -14.13 14.75
CA THR A 40 -12.99 -14.20 13.31
C THR A 40 -12.58 -12.90 12.61
N MET A 41 -13.01 -11.75 13.13
CA MET A 41 -12.68 -10.45 12.54
C MET A 41 -11.20 -10.14 12.68
N ASN A 42 -10.60 -10.53 13.80
CA ASN A 42 -9.17 -10.41 14.02
C ASN A 42 -8.36 -11.29 13.05
N GLY A 43 -8.79 -12.54 12.85
CA GLY A 43 -8.17 -13.45 11.87
C GLY A 43 -8.21 -12.87 10.45
N ILE A 44 -9.37 -12.35 10.00
CA ILE A 44 -9.50 -11.70 8.69
C ILE A 44 -8.58 -10.47 8.59
N ALA A 45 -8.55 -9.63 9.63
CA ALA A 45 -7.68 -8.46 9.66
C ALA A 45 -6.21 -8.88 9.55
N ASN A 46 -5.75 -9.84 10.35
CA ASN A 46 -4.36 -10.32 10.37
C ASN A 46 -3.92 -10.82 8.98
N VAL A 47 -4.74 -11.64 8.32
CA VAL A 47 -4.45 -12.12 6.96
C VAL A 47 -4.32 -10.94 5.97
N ILE A 48 -5.23 -9.97 6.01
CA ILE A 48 -5.17 -8.82 5.10
C ILE A 48 -3.93 -7.97 5.40
N TYR A 49 -3.64 -7.70 6.68
CA TYR A 49 -2.51 -6.85 7.08
C TYR A 49 -1.16 -7.51 6.82
N SER A 50 -1.09 -8.85 6.72
CA SER A 50 0.15 -9.57 6.41
C SER A 50 0.73 -9.19 5.04
N PHE A 51 -0.11 -8.90 4.02
CA PHE A 51 0.37 -8.75 2.65
C PHE A 51 -0.03 -7.46 1.92
N HIS A 52 -1.17 -6.80 2.26
CA HIS A 52 -1.71 -5.74 1.39
C HIS A 52 -0.76 -4.54 1.23
N MET A 53 -0.11 -4.06 2.31
CA MET A 53 0.85 -2.96 2.24
C MET A 53 2.18 -3.37 1.59
N PRO A 54 2.81 -4.52 1.94
CA PRO A 54 3.91 -5.10 1.18
C PRO A 54 3.65 -5.17 -0.32
N CYS A 55 2.48 -5.64 -0.73
CA CYS A 55 2.11 -5.75 -2.14
C CYS A 55 1.98 -4.37 -2.81
N PHE A 56 1.39 -3.36 -2.17
CA PHE A 56 1.36 -1.98 -2.70
C PHE A 56 2.76 -1.40 -2.91
N ILE A 57 3.68 -1.68 -1.99
CA ILE A 57 5.07 -1.24 -2.11
C ILE A 57 5.76 -1.99 -3.27
N ALA A 58 5.51 -3.29 -3.41
CA ALA A 58 6.03 -4.07 -4.53
C ALA A 58 5.48 -3.57 -5.89
N VAL A 59 4.21 -3.18 -5.99
CA VAL A 59 3.68 -2.50 -7.18
C VAL A 59 4.49 -1.25 -7.52
N SER A 60 4.88 -0.48 -6.52
CA SER A 60 5.69 0.73 -6.72
C SER A 60 7.10 0.41 -7.22
N GLY A 61 7.71 -0.67 -6.70
CA GLY A 61 9.00 -1.21 -7.18
C GLY A 61 8.92 -1.77 -8.60
N PHE A 62 7.85 -2.48 -8.92
CA PHE A 62 7.58 -3.00 -10.26
C PHE A 62 7.53 -1.87 -11.30
N LEU A 63 6.79 -0.80 -11.01
CA LEU A 63 6.70 0.39 -11.86
C LEU A 63 8.00 1.20 -11.89
N TYR A 64 8.78 1.16 -10.82
CA TYR A 64 10.09 1.81 -10.76
C TYR A 64 11.08 1.21 -11.75
N SER A 65 11.11 -0.12 -11.88
CA SER A 65 12.03 -0.81 -12.79
C SER A 65 11.80 -0.49 -14.27
N GLU A 66 10.56 -0.14 -14.65
CA GLU A 66 10.25 0.35 -16.00
C GLU A 66 10.82 1.74 -16.28
N TYR A 67 10.96 2.56 -15.23
CA TYR A 67 11.38 3.97 -15.35
C TYR A 67 12.90 4.15 -15.39
N VAL A 68 13.68 3.19 -14.90
CA VAL A 68 15.15 3.29 -14.79
C VAL A 68 15.83 3.32 -16.17
N GLY A 69 15.20 2.78 -17.21
CA GLY A 69 15.70 2.84 -18.58
C GLY A 69 15.81 4.25 -19.20
N ASN A 70 15.17 5.27 -18.60
CA ASN A 70 15.14 6.66 -19.11
C ASN A 70 15.98 7.62 -18.21
N ALA A 71 17.22 7.28 -17.92
CA ALA A 71 18.11 7.93 -16.95
C ALA A 71 18.64 9.33 -17.33
N SER A 72 18.00 10.07 -18.25
CA SER A 72 18.43 11.41 -18.66
C SER A 72 18.22 12.51 -17.60
N GLN A 73 17.40 12.27 -16.58
CA GLN A 73 17.11 13.23 -15.53
C GLN A 73 18.02 13.03 -14.30
N GLY A 74 18.57 14.13 -13.76
CA GLY A 74 19.37 14.11 -12.53
C GLY A 74 18.58 13.61 -11.32
N ILE A 75 19.27 13.01 -10.34
CA ILE A 75 18.67 12.45 -9.12
C ILE A 75 17.78 13.47 -8.38
N PHE A 76 18.23 14.72 -8.27
CA PHE A 76 17.47 15.77 -7.58
C PHE A 76 16.12 16.05 -8.27
N SER A 77 16.10 16.13 -9.61
CA SER A 77 14.87 16.30 -10.38
C SER A 77 13.88 15.15 -10.14
N ARG A 78 14.38 13.90 -10.06
CA ARG A 78 13.57 12.71 -9.80
C ARG A 78 12.95 12.73 -8.39
N ILE A 79 13.74 13.11 -7.38
CA ILE A 79 13.27 13.25 -5.99
C ILE A 79 12.23 14.37 -5.90
N CYS A 80 12.48 15.55 -6.49
CA CYS A 80 11.52 16.64 -6.51
C CYS A 80 10.21 16.26 -7.20
N HIS A 81 10.28 15.52 -8.32
CA HIS A 81 9.09 15.01 -8.99
C HIS A 81 8.28 14.05 -8.11
N LYS A 82 8.94 13.17 -7.35
CA LYS A 82 8.26 12.29 -6.40
C LYS A 82 7.73 13.05 -5.18
N ALA A 83 8.46 14.01 -4.65
CA ALA A 83 7.97 14.88 -3.59
C ALA A 83 6.68 15.59 -4.00
N PHE A 84 6.64 16.13 -5.22
CA PHE A 84 5.46 16.80 -5.75
C PHE A 84 4.26 15.86 -5.94
N ASN A 85 4.49 14.59 -6.34
CA ASN A 85 3.42 13.64 -6.64
C ASN A 85 3.00 12.75 -5.47
N ILE A 86 3.80 12.66 -4.40
CA ILE A 86 3.51 11.79 -3.25
C ILE A 86 3.50 12.61 -1.96
N LEU A 87 4.57 13.38 -1.68
CA LEU A 87 4.72 14.10 -0.41
C LEU A 87 3.77 15.31 -0.32
N LEU A 88 3.56 16.04 -1.42
CA LEU A 88 2.60 17.16 -1.42
C LEU A 88 1.15 16.66 -1.18
N PRO A 89 0.61 15.65 -1.91
CA PRO A 89 -0.67 15.05 -1.57
C PRO A 89 -0.73 14.54 -0.12
N TYR A 90 0.32 13.87 0.37
CA TYR A 90 0.40 13.41 1.74
C TYR A 90 0.17 14.57 2.73
N VAL A 91 0.87 15.70 2.58
CA VAL A 91 0.72 16.87 3.46
C VAL A 91 -0.69 17.45 3.36
N MET A 92 -1.20 17.66 2.15
CA MET A 92 -2.54 18.25 1.94
C MET A 92 -3.64 17.36 2.54
N ILE A 93 -3.57 16.04 2.32
CA ILE A 93 -4.55 15.09 2.87
C ILE A 93 -4.41 15.02 4.40
N SER A 94 -3.19 15.02 4.93
CA SER A 94 -2.94 15.03 6.39
C SER A 94 -3.55 16.24 7.07
N VAL A 95 -3.43 17.43 6.48
CA VAL A 95 -4.05 18.67 7.00
C VAL A 95 -5.58 18.56 6.96
N ILE A 96 -6.15 18.08 5.86
CA ILE A 96 -7.62 17.91 5.74
C ILE A 96 -8.10 16.89 6.78
N TYR A 97 -7.40 15.77 6.93
CA TYR A 97 -7.74 14.73 7.91
C TYR A 97 -7.64 15.26 9.34
N TRP A 98 -6.60 16.05 9.64
CA TRP A 98 -6.45 16.71 10.93
C TRP A 98 -7.62 17.68 11.22
N ILE A 99 -8.02 18.51 10.24
CA ILE A 99 -9.17 19.43 10.38
C ILE A 99 -10.45 18.65 10.68
N ILE A 100 -10.71 17.54 9.96
CA ILE A 100 -11.88 16.70 10.18
C ILE A 100 -11.86 16.10 11.59
N LYS A 101 -10.74 15.53 12.02
CA LYS A 101 -10.60 14.94 13.37
C LYS A 101 -10.75 16.02 14.46
N PHE A 102 -10.19 17.19 14.26
CA PHE A 102 -10.31 18.30 15.21
C PHE A 102 -11.77 18.77 15.33
N ALA A 103 -12.47 18.94 14.22
CA ALA A 103 -13.87 19.32 14.19
C ALA A 103 -14.80 18.26 14.83
N LEU A 104 -14.44 16.97 14.70
CA LEU A 104 -15.20 15.84 15.23
C LEU A 104 -14.65 15.32 16.57
N SER A 105 -13.82 16.09 17.27
CA SER A 105 -13.09 15.65 18.47
C SER A 105 -14.02 15.08 19.57
N ASN A 106 -15.27 15.56 19.68
CA ASN A 106 -16.26 15.06 20.63
C ASN A 106 -16.90 13.71 20.22
N LEU A 107 -16.69 13.26 18.99
CA LEU A 107 -17.31 12.04 18.42
C LEU A 107 -16.32 10.91 18.19
N ILE A 108 -15.01 11.21 18.24
CA ILE A 108 -13.94 10.24 17.96
C ILE A 108 -13.23 9.83 19.25
N ARG A 109 -12.69 8.60 19.27
CA ARG A 109 -12.01 8.05 20.45
C ARG A 109 -10.69 8.74 20.77
N GLU A 110 -9.95 9.16 19.74
CA GLU A 110 -8.62 9.77 19.85
C GLU A 110 -8.63 11.17 19.24
N PRO A 111 -8.92 12.21 20.04
CA PRO A 111 -8.84 13.59 19.58
C PRO A 111 -7.41 13.98 19.22
N VAL A 112 -7.26 14.77 18.16
CA VAL A 112 -5.93 15.24 17.73
C VAL A 112 -5.55 16.55 18.45
N ALA A 113 -4.30 16.60 18.92
CA ALA A 113 -3.75 17.82 19.49
C ALA A 113 -3.31 18.81 18.37
N VAL A 114 -3.27 20.11 18.68
CA VAL A 114 -2.75 21.12 17.74
C VAL A 114 -1.28 20.87 17.40
N SER A 115 -0.50 20.36 18.34
CA SER A 115 0.91 19.99 18.12
C SER A 115 1.11 18.92 17.07
N SER A 116 0.12 18.03 16.83
CA SER A 116 0.21 16.99 15.80
C SER A 116 0.24 17.56 14.38
N LEU A 117 -0.32 18.74 14.15
CA LEU A 117 -0.23 19.42 12.86
C LEU A 117 1.22 19.79 12.50
N ILE A 118 1.99 20.25 13.49
CA ILE A 118 3.40 20.62 13.28
C ILE A 118 4.26 19.36 13.03
N SER A 119 3.88 18.24 13.61
CA SER A 119 4.64 16.98 13.48
C SER A 119 4.39 16.22 12.17
N ILE A 120 3.40 16.59 11.34
CA ILE A 120 3.09 15.94 10.06
C ILE A 120 4.34 15.65 9.19
N PRO A 121 5.33 16.55 9.03
CA PRO A 121 6.47 16.30 8.17
C PRO A 121 7.36 15.12 8.59
N TRP A 122 7.33 14.70 9.85
CA TRP A 122 8.18 13.60 10.34
C TRP A 122 7.42 12.51 11.11
N LYS A 123 6.17 12.77 11.50
CA LYS A 123 5.28 11.80 12.16
C LYS A 123 3.95 11.75 11.43
N PRO A 124 3.76 10.77 10.53
CA PRO A 124 2.54 10.66 9.75
C PRO A 124 1.33 10.38 10.64
N ILE A 125 0.18 10.91 10.23
CA ILE A 125 -1.10 10.69 10.91
C ILE A 125 -1.65 9.33 10.48
N GLU A 126 -1.78 8.41 11.43
CA GLU A 126 -2.42 7.10 11.26
C GLU A 126 -2.06 6.40 9.93
N PHE A 127 -3.07 5.96 9.17
CA PHE A 127 -2.89 5.22 7.93
C PHE A 127 -2.11 5.98 6.82
N LEU A 128 -1.97 7.30 6.91
CA LEU A 128 -1.22 8.10 5.92
C LEU A 128 0.29 7.84 5.93
N TRP A 129 0.79 7.06 6.89
CA TRP A 129 2.19 6.62 6.96
C TRP A 129 2.69 6.02 5.65
N TYR A 130 1.82 5.34 4.89
CA TYR A 130 2.20 4.68 3.64
C TYR A 130 2.71 5.66 2.58
N LEU A 131 2.06 6.81 2.38
CA LEU A 131 2.51 7.81 1.40
C LEU A 131 3.86 8.39 1.80
N TYR A 132 4.03 8.66 3.09
CA TYR A 132 5.29 9.14 3.64
C TYR A 132 6.42 8.10 3.47
N ALA A 133 6.18 6.86 3.87
CA ALA A 133 7.10 5.75 3.70
C ALA A 133 7.46 5.56 2.23
N LEU A 134 6.46 5.53 1.34
CA LEU A 134 6.67 5.34 -0.09
C LEU A 134 7.60 6.41 -0.70
N PHE A 135 7.45 7.68 -0.28
CA PHE A 135 8.37 8.74 -0.70
C PHE A 135 9.81 8.45 -0.26
N LEU A 136 10.02 8.04 0.99
CA LEU A 136 11.36 7.68 1.51
C LEU A 136 11.97 6.49 0.76
N LEU A 137 11.16 5.46 0.47
CA LEU A 137 11.61 4.29 -0.31
C LEU A 137 12.08 4.68 -1.71
N TYR A 138 11.38 5.59 -2.39
CA TYR A 138 11.84 6.14 -3.68
C TYR A 138 13.15 6.93 -3.54
N CYS A 139 13.31 7.73 -2.49
CA CYS A 139 14.56 8.47 -2.25
C CYS A 139 15.74 7.51 -2.10
N VAL A 140 15.58 6.45 -1.28
CA VAL A 140 16.62 5.42 -1.11
C VAL A 140 16.92 4.72 -2.44
N ALA A 141 15.89 4.30 -3.19
CA ALA A 141 16.08 3.65 -4.47
C ALA A 141 16.86 4.52 -5.47
N TYR A 142 16.54 5.82 -5.56
CA TYR A 142 17.28 6.74 -6.43
C TYR A 142 18.73 6.98 -5.99
N MET A 143 18.98 7.07 -4.67
CA MET A 143 20.35 7.21 -4.14
C MET A 143 21.18 5.98 -4.43
N VAL A 144 20.63 4.79 -4.15
CA VAL A 144 21.27 3.51 -4.41
C VAL A 144 21.56 3.35 -5.91
N ASP A 145 20.61 3.66 -6.78
CA ASP A 145 20.80 3.60 -8.22
C ASP A 145 21.94 4.50 -8.70
N TYR A 146 22.01 5.71 -8.15
CA TYR A 146 23.07 6.65 -8.48
C TYR A 146 24.46 6.14 -8.08
N VAL A 147 24.56 5.54 -6.87
CA VAL A 147 25.81 4.95 -6.36
C VAL A 147 26.23 3.75 -7.23
N PHE A 148 25.29 2.83 -7.52
CA PHE A 148 25.59 1.65 -8.33
C PHE A 148 25.98 2.02 -9.76
N ALA A 149 25.33 3.02 -10.38
CA ALA A 149 25.67 3.46 -11.72
C ALA A 149 27.09 4.01 -11.82
N ARG A 150 27.65 4.55 -10.71
CA ARG A 150 29.00 5.07 -10.67
C ARG A 150 30.07 4.04 -10.31
N LEU A 151 29.76 3.19 -9.31
CA LEU A 151 30.73 2.27 -8.74
C LEU A 151 30.74 0.90 -9.43
N LEU A 152 29.58 0.42 -9.87
CA LEU A 152 29.36 -0.93 -10.39
C LEU A 152 28.43 -0.92 -11.63
N PRO A 153 28.78 -0.20 -12.72
CA PRO A 153 27.86 0.01 -13.85
C PRO A 153 27.46 -1.28 -14.60
N HIS A 154 28.25 -2.37 -14.48
CA HIS A 154 28.00 -3.64 -15.17
C HIS A 154 27.51 -4.75 -14.26
N PHE A 155 27.07 -4.41 -13.02
CA PHE A 155 26.64 -5.44 -12.07
C PHE A 155 25.19 -5.88 -12.34
N ASN A 156 25.03 -7.06 -12.91
CA ASN A 156 23.74 -7.59 -13.39
C ASN A 156 22.79 -8.07 -12.27
N TYR A 157 23.32 -8.41 -11.08
CA TYR A 157 22.56 -8.96 -9.95
C TYR A 157 22.23 -7.90 -8.90
N LYS A 158 22.16 -6.64 -9.29
CA LYS A 158 21.90 -5.51 -8.39
C LYS A 158 20.59 -5.67 -7.62
N MET A 159 19.50 -6.03 -8.28
CA MET A 159 18.18 -6.11 -7.65
C MET A 159 18.10 -7.26 -6.64
N GLU A 160 18.73 -8.40 -6.96
CA GLU A 160 18.84 -9.56 -6.08
C GLU A 160 19.66 -9.22 -4.84
N LEU A 161 20.82 -8.57 -5.02
CA LEU A 161 21.67 -8.13 -3.92
C LEU A 161 20.93 -7.16 -2.99
N LEU A 162 20.24 -6.17 -3.57
CA LEU A 162 19.51 -5.17 -2.80
C LEU A 162 18.32 -5.79 -2.05
N PHE A 163 17.61 -6.73 -2.67
CA PHE A 163 16.54 -7.46 -1.99
C PHE A 163 17.08 -8.22 -0.76
N VAL A 164 18.16 -8.99 -0.93
CA VAL A 164 18.76 -9.75 0.18
C VAL A 164 19.31 -8.81 1.25
N LEU A 165 20.00 -7.73 0.87
CA LEU A 165 20.52 -6.73 1.82
C LEU A 165 19.41 -6.12 2.66
N PHE A 166 18.32 -5.67 2.03
CA PHE A 166 17.20 -5.04 2.75
C PHE A 166 16.34 -6.08 3.49
N LEU A 167 16.33 -7.35 3.08
CA LEU A 167 15.76 -8.43 3.89
C LEU A 167 16.53 -8.60 5.20
N ILE A 168 17.87 -8.61 5.15
CA ILE A 168 18.72 -8.68 6.35
C ILE A 168 18.49 -7.45 7.23
N ILE A 169 18.47 -6.24 6.66
CA ILE A 169 18.19 -4.99 7.39
C ILE A 169 16.80 -5.03 8.03
N ALA A 170 15.80 -5.50 7.32
CA ALA A 170 14.44 -5.61 7.84
C ALA A 170 14.35 -6.58 9.03
N PHE A 171 15.14 -7.64 9.01
CA PHE A 171 15.19 -8.62 10.08
C PHE A 171 15.97 -8.13 11.30
N THR A 172 17.08 -7.41 11.09
CA THR A 172 18.00 -7.02 12.17
C THR A 172 17.72 -5.64 12.77
N CYS A 173 17.21 -4.71 11.96
CA CYS A 173 17.16 -3.29 12.30
C CYS A 173 15.75 -2.73 12.42
N TYR A 174 14.70 -3.45 11.97
CA TYR A 174 13.32 -2.95 12.06
C TYR A 174 12.90 -2.74 13.52
N GLY A 175 12.32 -1.58 13.79
CA GLY A 175 11.93 -1.19 15.15
C GLY A 175 13.06 -0.66 16.03
N SER A 176 14.33 -0.69 15.54
CA SER A 176 15.51 -0.25 16.33
C SER A 176 15.77 1.25 16.25
N PHE A 177 15.11 1.96 15.32
CA PHE A 177 15.37 3.38 15.11
C PHE A 177 14.39 4.27 15.87
N HIS A 178 14.91 5.32 16.47
CA HIS A 178 14.10 6.34 17.15
C HIS A 178 13.19 7.12 16.20
N TYR A 179 13.65 7.31 14.95
CA TYR A 179 12.92 7.98 13.91
C TYR A 179 12.16 6.97 13.03
N GLU A 180 10.83 7.04 13.04
CA GLU A 180 9.98 6.07 12.34
C GLU A 180 10.26 5.98 10.84
N GLY A 181 10.71 7.06 10.20
CA GLY A 181 11.09 7.04 8.79
C GLY A 181 12.19 6.03 8.48
N PHE A 182 13.16 5.83 9.37
CA PHE A 182 14.18 4.79 9.21
C PHE A 182 13.61 3.38 9.42
N ASN A 183 12.65 3.22 10.34
CA ASN A 183 11.93 1.95 10.51
C ASN A 183 11.12 1.60 9.27
N TYR A 184 10.48 2.57 8.60
CA TYR A 184 9.79 2.33 7.33
C TYR A 184 10.76 1.88 6.23
N ILE A 185 11.94 2.53 6.11
CA ILE A 185 12.97 2.12 5.16
C ILE A 185 13.45 0.69 5.51
N ALA A 186 13.84 0.44 6.75
CA ALA A 186 14.32 -0.86 7.18
C ALA A 186 13.28 -1.96 6.95
N GLY A 187 12.01 -1.71 7.29
CA GLY A 187 10.95 -2.71 7.22
C GLY A 187 10.41 -3.00 5.84
N PHE A 188 10.43 -2.01 4.94
CA PHE A 188 9.64 -2.08 3.70
C PHE A 188 10.45 -1.97 2.40
N GLN A 189 11.71 -1.53 2.44
CA GLN A 189 12.52 -1.38 1.22
C GLN A 189 12.72 -2.72 0.49
N MET A 190 12.75 -3.82 1.19
CA MET A 190 12.84 -5.16 0.59
C MET A 190 11.67 -5.45 -0.35
N TYR A 191 10.45 -5.07 0.01
CA TYR A 191 9.27 -5.28 -0.84
C TYR A 191 9.30 -4.40 -2.10
N PHE A 192 9.91 -3.22 -2.01
CA PHE A 192 10.14 -2.39 -3.19
C PHE A 192 11.07 -3.11 -4.19
N TYR A 193 12.18 -3.69 -3.71
CA TYR A 193 13.07 -4.45 -4.58
C TYR A 193 12.47 -5.79 -5.00
N LEU A 194 11.61 -6.42 -4.18
CA LEU A 194 10.79 -7.57 -4.61
C LEU A 194 9.96 -7.23 -5.85
N GLY A 195 9.33 -6.07 -5.88
CA GLY A 195 8.59 -5.59 -7.05
C GLY A 195 9.47 -5.46 -8.29
N CYS A 196 10.70 -4.95 -8.15
CA CYS A 196 11.68 -4.91 -9.24
C CYS A 196 12.06 -6.31 -9.73
N LEU A 197 12.22 -7.28 -8.81
CA LEU A 197 12.51 -8.67 -9.14
C LEU A 197 11.33 -9.34 -9.82
N ILE A 198 10.10 -9.14 -9.37
CA ILE A 198 8.90 -9.65 -10.03
C ILE A 198 8.86 -9.18 -11.48
N LYS A 199 9.16 -7.90 -11.75
CA LYS A 199 9.23 -7.39 -13.12
C LYS A 199 10.30 -8.10 -13.94
N LYS A 200 11.50 -8.30 -13.39
CA LYS A 200 12.62 -8.99 -14.05
C LYS A 200 12.30 -10.43 -14.39
N TRP A 201 11.52 -11.12 -13.54
CA TRP A 201 11.21 -12.54 -13.66
C TRP A 201 9.77 -12.83 -14.10
N LEU A 202 9.04 -11.81 -14.58
CA LEU A 202 7.61 -11.91 -14.90
C LEU A 202 7.29 -13.05 -15.87
N ASP A 203 8.09 -13.20 -16.92
CA ASP A 203 7.90 -14.24 -17.93
C ASP A 203 7.96 -15.67 -17.36
N LYS A 204 8.78 -15.86 -16.29
CA LYS A 204 8.88 -17.16 -15.60
C LYS A 204 7.69 -17.40 -14.66
N LEU A 205 7.09 -16.34 -14.13
CA LEU A 205 5.91 -16.40 -13.28
C LEU A 205 4.63 -16.61 -14.09
N TYR A 206 4.65 -16.31 -15.39
CA TYR A 206 3.53 -16.47 -16.31
C TYR A 206 3.34 -17.94 -16.73
N ASN A 207 3.16 -18.83 -15.74
CA ASN A 207 3.01 -20.26 -15.95
C ASN A 207 1.98 -20.83 -14.96
N ARG A 208 1.04 -21.67 -15.46
CA ARG A 208 0.01 -22.30 -14.63
C ARG A 208 0.56 -23.08 -13.44
N TYR A 209 1.68 -23.76 -13.61
CA TYR A 209 2.30 -24.53 -12.53
C TYR A 209 2.92 -23.63 -11.46
N ALA A 210 3.55 -22.52 -11.87
CA ALA A 210 4.06 -21.51 -10.95
C ALA A 210 2.90 -20.87 -10.15
N VAL A 211 1.79 -20.51 -10.81
CA VAL A 211 0.60 -19.95 -10.14
C VAL A 211 0.00 -20.94 -9.15
N LEU A 212 -0.16 -22.22 -9.54
CA LEU A 212 -0.69 -23.26 -8.65
C LEU A 212 0.22 -23.51 -7.44
N SER A 213 1.54 -23.63 -7.66
CA SER A 213 2.49 -23.82 -6.56
C SER A 213 2.49 -22.63 -5.60
N LEU A 214 2.47 -21.40 -6.11
CA LEU A 214 2.39 -20.19 -5.30
C LEU A 214 1.05 -20.08 -4.53
N ALA A 215 -0.06 -20.50 -5.15
CA ALA A 215 -1.37 -20.57 -4.48
C ALA A 215 -1.33 -21.53 -3.29
N VAL A 216 -0.83 -22.74 -3.49
CA VAL A 216 -0.67 -23.75 -2.43
C VAL A 216 0.25 -23.22 -1.32
N MET A 217 1.41 -22.66 -1.70
CA MET A 217 2.34 -22.07 -0.73
C MET A 217 1.72 -20.94 0.07
N SER A 218 0.97 -20.04 -0.58
CA SER A 218 0.30 -18.92 0.10
C SER A 218 -0.72 -19.42 1.13
N VAL A 219 -1.55 -20.39 0.76
CA VAL A 219 -2.53 -20.99 1.69
C VAL A 219 -1.82 -21.69 2.84
N LEU A 220 -0.78 -22.48 2.57
CA LEU A 220 -0.04 -23.20 3.61
C LEU A 220 0.63 -22.26 4.59
N VAL A 221 1.26 -21.19 4.10
CA VAL A 221 1.97 -20.23 4.95
C VAL A 221 0.98 -19.43 5.78
N GLU A 222 -0.11 -18.91 5.21
CA GLU A 222 -1.14 -18.20 5.99
C GLU A 222 -1.80 -19.12 7.04
N SER A 223 -2.14 -20.36 6.67
CA SER A 223 -2.72 -21.33 7.60
C SER A 223 -1.76 -21.69 8.73
N SER A 224 -0.47 -21.87 8.42
CA SER A 224 0.54 -22.15 9.44
C SER A 224 0.76 -20.97 10.39
N GLY A 225 0.67 -19.72 9.88
CA GLY A 225 0.72 -18.52 10.72
C GLY A 225 -0.40 -18.45 11.74
N ILE A 226 -1.62 -18.82 11.35
CA ILE A 226 -2.77 -18.88 12.26
C ILE A 226 -2.57 -19.97 13.33
N VAL A 227 -2.09 -21.15 12.93
CA VAL A 227 -1.91 -22.31 13.84
C VAL A 227 -0.74 -22.09 14.80
N LEU A 228 0.35 -21.48 14.33
CA LEU A 228 1.59 -21.30 15.10
C LEU A 228 1.66 -19.97 15.83
N GLN A 229 0.61 -19.17 15.82
CA GLN A 229 0.60 -17.82 16.39
C GLN A 229 1.06 -17.78 17.84
N ASP A 230 0.62 -18.74 18.66
CA ASP A 230 0.99 -18.81 20.09
C ASP A 230 2.46 -19.20 20.28
N ASP A 231 2.94 -20.19 19.53
CA ASP A 231 4.34 -20.65 19.60
C ASP A 231 5.31 -19.58 19.06
N MET A 232 4.92 -18.87 18.00
CA MET A 232 5.73 -17.82 17.40
C MET A 232 5.79 -16.55 18.24
N SER A 233 4.77 -16.27 19.05
CA SER A 233 4.77 -15.13 19.98
C SER A 233 5.89 -15.24 21.02
N SER A 234 6.36 -16.46 21.33
CA SER A 234 7.50 -16.72 22.23
C SER A 234 8.85 -16.32 21.65
N ASN A 235 8.98 -16.21 20.31
CA ASN A 235 10.23 -15.84 19.63
C ASN A 235 10.00 -14.72 18.60
N PRO A 236 10.18 -13.44 18.97
CA PRO A 236 9.92 -12.30 18.10
C PRO A 236 10.69 -12.31 16.78
N LEU A 237 11.89 -12.90 16.75
CA LEU A 237 12.70 -13.00 15.54
C LEU A 237 12.09 -13.97 14.53
N CYS A 238 11.64 -15.14 15.00
CA CYS A 238 10.98 -16.12 14.15
C CYS A 238 9.64 -15.59 13.60
N SER A 239 8.85 -14.93 14.45
CA SER A 239 7.60 -14.27 14.04
C SER A 239 7.85 -13.25 12.94
N SER A 240 8.79 -12.33 13.15
CA SER A 240 9.11 -11.28 12.18
C SER A 240 9.61 -11.85 10.84
N LEU A 241 10.43 -12.91 10.85
CA LEU A 241 10.90 -13.54 9.63
C LEU A 241 9.75 -14.22 8.88
N PHE A 242 8.91 -14.95 9.61
CA PHE A 242 7.75 -15.65 9.06
C PHE A 242 6.78 -14.68 8.39
N GLU A 243 6.38 -13.60 9.07
CA GLU A 243 5.50 -12.55 8.52
C GLU A 243 6.04 -11.96 7.21
N ARG A 244 7.36 -11.68 7.17
CA ARG A 244 8.00 -11.10 5.97
C ARG A 244 8.04 -12.08 4.80
N LEU A 245 8.33 -13.35 5.07
CA LEU A 245 8.33 -14.39 4.03
C LEU A 245 6.92 -14.64 3.52
N THR A 246 5.94 -14.69 4.41
CA THR A 246 4.50 -14.77 4.06
C THR A 246 4.11 -13.62 3.11
N ALA A 247 4.43 -12.39 3.50
CA ALA A 247 4.17 -11.21 2.67
C ALA A 247 4.83 -11.30 1.28
N CYS A 248 6.07 -11.80 1.20
CA CYS A 248 6.75 -11.99 -0.08
C CYS A 248 6.04 -13.04 -0.96
N ILE A 249 5.70 -14.21 -0.39
CA ILE A 249 5.05 -15.31 -1.13
C ILE A 249 3.69 -14.86 -1.65
N VAL A 250 2.85 -14.27 -0.79
CA VAL A 250 1.51 -13.79 -1.17
C VAL A 250 1.60 -12.67 -2.20
N THR A 251 2.57 -11.75 -2.06
CA THR A 251 2.80 -10.70 -3.06
C THR A 251 3.15 -11.29 -4.42
N VAL A 252 4.09 -12.22 -4.50
CA VAL A 252 4.47 -12.88 -5.76
C VAL A 252 3.28 -13.64 -6.35
N PHE A 253 2.49 -14.31 -5.53
CA PHE A 253 1.26 -15.00 -5.96
C PHE A 253 0.24 -14.04 -6.58
N ILE A 254 -0.04 -12.88 -5.93
CA ILE A 254 -0.99 -11.89 -6.46
C ILE A 254 -0.56 -11.39 -7.84
N PHE A 255 0.73 -11.11 -8.03
CA PHE A 255 1.24 -10.72 -9.34
C PHE A 255 1.11 -11.87 -10.36
N ALA A 256 1.58 -13.07 -10.01
CA ALA A 256 1.55 -14.24 -10.88
C ALA A 256 0.14 -14.58 -11.35
N VAL A 257 -0.83 -14.65 -10.42
CA VAL A 257 -2.23 -14.97 -10.76
C VAL A 257 -2.88 -13.86 -11.59
N SER A 258 -2.60 -12.59 -11.28
CA SER A 258 -3.17 -11.46 -12.02
C SER A 258 -2.66 -11.42 -13.46
N TYR A 259 -1.36 -11.57 -13.67
CA TYR A 259 -0.79 -11.64 -15.01
C TYR A 259 -1.23 -12.90 -15.78
N PHE A 260 -1.32 -14.04 -15.12
CA PHE A 260 -1.85 -15.25 -15.72
C PHE A 260 -3.29 -15.07 -16.19
N LEU A 261 -4.17 -14.53 -15.34
CA LEU A 261 -5.57 -14.30 -15.67
C LEU A 261 -5.75 -13.23 -16.77
N SER A 262 -4.87 -12.25 -16.86
CA SER A 262 -4.92 -11.21 -17.91
C SER A 262 -4.78 -11.78 -19.32
N GLY A 263 -4.23 -12.99 -19.47
CA GLY A 263 -4.16 -13.71 -20.74
C GLY A 263 -5.46 -14.42 -21.15
N TYR A 264 -6.41 -14.56 -20.22
CA TYR A 264 -7.66 -15.32 -20.44
C TYR A 264 -8.91 -14.48 -20.32
N CYS A 265 -8.89 -13.38 -19.58
CA CYS A 265 -10.07 -12.52 -19.37
C CYS A 265 -9.72 -11.06 -19.23
N ASP A 266 -10.64 -10.20 -19.66
CA ASP A 266 -10.58 -8.78 -19.38
C ASP A 266 -11.05 -8.51 -17.94
N PHE A 267 -10.24 -7.74 -17.20
CA PHE A 267 -10.61 -7.35 -15.84
C PHE A 267 -11.71 -6.30 -15.81
N PRO A 268 -12.56 -6.29 -14.76
CA PRO A 268 -13.63 -5.32 -14.62
C PRO A 268 -13.11 -3.88 -14.66
N LYS A 269 -13.68 -3.05 -15.54
CA LYS A 269 -13.24 -1.66 -15.76
C LYS A 269 -13.34 -0.80 -14.51
N TRP A 270 -14.35 -1.02 -13.67
CA TRP A 270 -14.53 -0.28 -12.42
C TRP A 270 -13.37 -0.54 -11.46
N LEU A 271 -12.91 -1.79 -11.37
CA LEU A 271 -11.80 -2.18 -10.50
C LEU A 271 -10.47 -1.62 -11.01
N GLN A 272 -10.26 -1.65 -12.34
CA GLN A 272 -9.11 -0.97 -12.95
C GLN A 272 -9.16 0.55 -12.69
N THR A 273 -10.34 1.17 -12.67
CA THR A 273 -10.49 2.60 -12.35
C THR A 273 -10.12 2.89 -10.90
N ILE A 274 -10.59 2.07 -9.94
CA ILE A 274 -10.18 2.19 -8.52
C ILE A 274 -8.65 2.09 -8.41
N GLY A 275 -8.03 1.13 -9.08
CA GLY A 275 -6.58 0.95 -9.00
C GLY A 275 -5.80 2.04 -9.70
N ARG A 276 -6.27 2.51 -10.86
CA ARG A 276 -5.68 3.63 -11.59
C ARG A 276 -5.65 4.89 -10.74
N ASP A 277 -6.76 5.20 -10.10
CA ASP A 277 -6.95 6.40 -9.32
C ASP A 277 -7.07 6.06 -7.81
N SER A 278 -6.15 5.21 -7.31
CA SER A 278 -6.23 4.59 -5.98
C SER A 278 -6.09 5.56 -4.80
N MET A 279 -5.43 6.71 -4.99
CA MET A 279 -5.12 7.63 -3.89
C MET A 279 -6.37 8.22 -3.20
N PRO A 280 -7.42 8.70 -3.90
CA PRO A 280 -8.66 9.15 -3.25
C PRO A 280 -9.32 8.05 -2.43
N PHE A 281 -9.41 6.83 -2.98
CA PHE A 281 -10.02 5.69 -2.28
C PHE A 281 -9.23 5.34 -1.02
N TYR A 282 -7.90 5.32 -1.11
CA TYR A 282 -7.01 5.13 0.03
C TYR A 282 -7.20 6.22 1.10
N ALA A 283 -7.29 7.48 0.70
CA ALA A 283 -7.33 8.59 1.64
C ALA A 283 -8.70 8.76 2.35
N MET A 284 -9.80 8.38 1.69
CA MET A 284 -11.14 8.65 2.22
C MET A 284 -11.77 7.47 2.96
N ASN A 285 -11.34 6.23 2.66
CA ASN A 285 -12.04 5.04 3.15
C ASN A 285 -12.18 4.99 4.67
N VAL A 286 -11.15 5.35 5.43
CA VAL A 286 -11.13 5.28 6.90
C VAL A 286 -12.22 6.16 7.52
N ILE A 287 -12.47 7.35 6.93
CA ILE A 287 -13.51 8.27 7.38
C ILE A 287 -14.89 7.62 7.22
N PHE A 288 -15.15 6.99 6.05
CA PHE A 288 -16.46 6.40 5.77
C PHE A 288 -16.67 5.08 6.49
N VAL A 289 -15.65 4.25 6.63
CA VAL A 289 -15.70 3.04 7.47
C VAL A 289 -16.07 3.42 8.91
N GLY A 290 -15.37 4.40 9.50
CA GLY A 290 -15.67 4.89 10.85
C GLY A 290 -17.05 5.52 10.96
N GLY A 291 -17.45 6.34 9.98
CA GLY A 291 -18.77 6.97 9.95
C GLY A 291 -19.93 5.98 9.87
N ILE A 292 -19.85 4.99 8.97
CA ILE A 292 -20.87 3.94 8.84
C ILE A 292 -20.98 3.15 10.14
N ARG A 293 -19.85 2.74 10.75
CA ARG A 293 -19.82 2.05 12.03
C ARG A 293 -20.53 2.84 13.13
N ILE A 294 -20.28 4.14 13.25
CA ILE A 294 -20.95 5.01 14.24
C ILE A 294 -22.46 5.06 13.99
N ILE A 295 -22.90 5.18 12.75
CA ILE A 295 -24.33 5.22 12.38
C ILE A 295 -25.01 3.89 12.74
N LEU A 296 -24.43 2.75 12.36
CA LEU A 296 -24.99 1.43 12.62
C LEU A 296 -25.11 1.16 14.12
N ASN A 297 -24.10 1.54 14.91
CA ASN A 297 -24.13 1.39 16.35
C ASN A 297 -25.22 2.25 17.02
N ARG A 298 -25.39 3.49 16.57
CA ARG A 298 -26.47 4.35 17.07
C ARG A 298 -27.86 3.84 16.69
N ALA A 299 -27.97 3.12 15.57
CA ALA A 299 -29.19 2.43 15.14
C ALA A 299 -29.44 1.10 15.90
N GLY A 300 -28.57 0.73 16.83
CA GLY A 300 -28.71 -0.53 17.59
C GLY A 300 -28.33 -1.79 16.83
N ILE A 301 -27.68 -1.65 15.67
CA ILE A 301 -27.22 -2.76 14.84
C ILE A 301 -25.87 -3.25 15.38
N THR A 302 -25.87 -4.32 16.18
CA THR A 302 -24.67 -4.88 16.83
C THR A 302 -24.12 -6.13 16.14
N ASN A 303 -24.82 -6.66 15.13
CA ASN A 303 -24.35 -7.83 14.38
C ASN A 303 -23.07 -7.49 13.59
N MET A 304 -21.95 -8.12 13.95
CA MET A 304 -20.63 -7.84 13.37
C MET A 304 -20.54 -8.15 11.88
N ALA A 305 -21.12 -9.25 11.42
CA ALA A 305 -21.11 -9.61 10.01
C ALA A 305 -21.85 -8.56 9.17
N LEU A 306 -23.00 -8.09 9.65
CA LEU A 306 -23.76 -7.03 8.98
C LEU A 306 -22.99 -5.70 9.01
N GLN A 307 -22.37 -5.35 10.12
CA GLN A 307 -21.52 -4.15 10.19
C GLN A 307 -20.31 -4.24 9.26
N CYS A 308 -19.68 -5.42 9.14
CA CYS A 308 -18.58 -5.64 8.21
C CYS A 308 -19.04 -5.48 6.76
N ILE A 309 -20.13 -6.10 6.36
CA ILE A 309 -20.68 -5.99 5.00
C ILE A 309 -21.08 -4.54 4.69
N CYS A 310 -21.82 -3.89 5.59
CA CYS A 310 -22.25 -2.50 5.40
C CYS A 310 -21.07 -1.53 5.41
N GLY A 311 -20.09 -1.73 6.29
CA GLY A 311 -18.87 -0.93 6.37
C GLY A 311 -18.04 -1.03 5.08
N PHE A 312 -17.77 -2.24 4.62
CA PHE A 312 -17.01 -2.49 3.39
C PHE A 312 -17.75 -2.00 2.14
N ALA A 313 -18.97 -2.48 1.90
CA ALA A 313 -19.74 -2.13 0.70
C ALA A 313 -20.14 -0.65 0.70
N GLY A 314 -20.61 -0.12 1.84
CA GLY A 314 -21.03 1.26 1.96
C GLY A 314 -19.88 2.24 1.78
N SER A 315 -18.72 2.01 2.42
CA SER A 315 -17.57 2.91 2.24
C SER A 315 -17.00 2.83 0.82
N THR A 316 -16.97 1.65 0.21
CA THR A 316 -16.57 1.49 -1.20
C THR A 316 -17.51 2.28 -2.13
N ALA A 317 -18.81 2.16 -1.93
CA ALA A 317 -19.81 2.87 -2.73
C ALA A 317 -19.74 4.39 -2.55
N ILE A 318 -19.59 4.88 -1.30
CA ILE A 318 -19.46 6.31 -1.03
C ILE A 318 -18.17 6.85 -1.66
N CYS A 319 -17.04 6.17 -1.49
CA CYS A 319 -15.78 6.57 -2.13
C CYS A 319 -15.91 6.64 -3.66
N TRP A 320 -16.59 5.67 -4.27
CA TRP A 320 -16.85 5.65 -5.72
C TRP A 320 -17.72 6.83 -6.16
N ILE A 321 -18.82 7.09 -5.48
CA ILE A 321 -19.73 8.21 -5.78
C ILE A 321 -18.99 9.54 -5.66
N LEU A 322 -18.23 9.75 -4.59
CA LEU A 322 -17.46 10.97 -4.39
C LEU A 322 -16.36 11.14 -5.45
N TYR A 323 -15.70 10.04 -5.83
CA TYR A 323 -14.71 10.06 -6.89
C TYR A 323 -15.34 10.51 -8.22
N GLU A 324 -16.45 9.87 -8.67
CA GLU A 324 -17.08 10.18 -9.94
C GLU A 324 -17.81 11.53 -9.97
N CYS A 325 -18.46 11.92 -8.86
CA CYS A 325 -19.29 13.11 -8.80
C CYS A 325 -18.53 14.39 -8.42
N ILE A 326 -17.46 14.27 -7.62
CA ILE A 326 -16.77 15.42 -7.02
C ILE A 326 -15.32 15.48 -7.47
N ILE A 327 -14.51 14.45 -7.12
CA ILE A 327 -13.05 14.53 -7.27
C ILE A 327 -12.66 14.67 -8.75
N LYS A 328 -13.21 13.83 -9.59
CA LYS A 328 -12.94 13.81 -11.03
C LYS A 328 -13.40 15.08 -11.76
N LYS A 329 -14.42 15.77 -11.23
CA LYS A 329 -15.03 16.95 -11.85
C LYS A 329 -14.46 18.28 -11.36
N ILE A 330 -14.06 18.35 -10.08
CA ILE A 330 -13.58 19.58 -9.46
C ILE A 330 -12.06 19.60 -9.52
N ARG A 331 -11.51 20.44 -10.42
CA ARG A 331 -10.08 20.53 -10.68
C ARG A 331 -9.23 20.79 -9.43
N LEU A 332 -9.72 21.61 -8.50
CA LEU A 332 -9.02 21.91 -7.26
C LEU A 332 -8.90 20.67 -6.36
N ILE A 333 -9.94 19.84 -6.32
CA ILE A 333 -9.96 18.60 -5.52
C ILE A 333 -9.10 17.54 -6.21
N ASP A 334 -9.16 17.40 -7.55
CA ASP A 334 -8.28 16.50 -8.31
C ASP A 334 -6.80 16.88 -8.10
N PHE A 335 -6.49 18.17 -7.97
CA PHE A 335 -5.12 18.66 -7.69
C PHE A 335 -4.60 18.17 -6.33
N ILE A 336 -5.44 18.04 -5.30
CA ILE A 336 -5.04 17.55 -3.98
C ILE A 336 -4.45 16.14 -4.10
N PHE A 337 -5.04 15.30 -4.93
CA PHE A 337 -4.62 13.91 -5.12
C PHE A 337 -3.58 13.74 -6.22
N TYR A 338 -3.65 14.54 -7.28
CA TYR A 338 -2.85 14.39 -8.50
C TYR A 338 -2.23 15.70 -9.00
N PRO A 339 -1.38 16.38 -8.20
CA PRO A 339 -0.82 17.68 -8.59
C PRO A 339 0.00 17.60 -9.88
N GLY A 340 0.72 16.51 -10.13
CA GLY A 340 1.52 16.32 -11.34
C GLY A 340 0.70 16.21 -12.62
N LYS A 341 -0.50 15.63 -12.56
CA LYS A 341 -1.40 15.51 -13.71
C LYS A 341 -1.85 16.88 -14.24
N GLN A 342 -2.05 17.84 -13.34
CA GLN A 342 -2.55 19.18 -13.67
C GLN A 342 -1.48 20.08 -14.33
N LEU A 343 -0.20 19.87 -14.06
CA LEU A 343 0.89 20.65 -14.66
C LEU A 343 1.21 20.20 -16.08
N HIS A 344 1.01 18.92 -16.43
CA HIS A 344 1.24 18.43 -17.78
C HIS A 344 0.18 18.87 -18.80
N ILE A 345 -0.99 19.36 -18.36
CA ILE A 345 -2.03 19.90 -19.24
C ILE A 345 -1.67 21.30 -19.79
N ARG A 346 -0.65 21.96 -19.23
CA ARG A 346 -0.19 23.31 -19.65
C ARG A 346 1.04 23.32 -20.55
N LYS A 347 1.54 22.15 -20.96
CA LYS A 347 2.57 22.01 -22.00
C LYS A 347 1.95 21.40 -23.26
#